data_9f35ea0fd780132ea68e2bf15e2e461c
#
_entry.id   9f35ea0fd780132ea68e2bf15e2e461c
#
_cell.length_a   1.000
_cell.length_b   1.000
_cell.length_c   1.000
_cell.angle_alpha   90.00
_cell.angle_beta   90.00
_cell.angle_gamma   90.00
#
_symmetry.space_group_name_H-M   'P 1'
#
loop_
_entity.id
_entity.type
_entity.pdbx_description
1 polymer ?
#
loop_
_entity_poly.entity_id
_entity_poly.type
_entity_poly.pdbx_seq_one_letter_code
_entity_poly.pdbx_strand_id
1 'polypeptide(L)' 'MPAKRDTSEIWGAIGSGHGFTSIDELSRAMNISPATIYNYINNQTLPAPIKIGGRRLFVNAKLERHLAGLTEEGVS' A
#
# COMPACT_ATOMS: atom_id res chain seq x y z
N MET A 1 -20.88 -12.54 2.36
CA MET A 1 -19.68 -12.23 1.58
C MET A 1 -18.96 -11.04 2.16
N PRO A 2 -17.75 -11.19 2.60
CA PRO A 2 -17.01 -10.03 3.14
C PRO A 2 -16.72 -9.03 2.03
N ALA A 3 -16.96 -7.79 2.32
CA ALA A 3 -16.73 -6.71 1.37
C ALA A 3 -15.28 -6.25 1.37
N LYS A 4 -14.52 -6.62 2.39
CA LYS A 4 -13.16 -6.12 2.56
C LYS A 4 -12.20 -7.27 2.79
N ARG A 5 -11.01 -7.15 2.22
CA ARG A 5 -9.95 -8.11 2.46
C ARG A 5 -9.41 -7.92 3.87
N ASP A 6 -9.01 -9.01 4.52
CA ASP A 6 -8.35 -8.91 5.81
C ASP A 6 -6.87 -8.53 5.59
N THR A 7 -6.17 -8.27 6.68
CA THR A 7 -4.78 -7.81 6.62
C THR A 7 -3.87 -8.81 5.92
N SER A 8 -4.04 -10.10 6.17
CA SER A 8 -3.24 -11.12 5.51
C SER A 8 -3.45 -11.13 4.00
N GLU A 9 -4.70 -11.00 3.56
CA GLU A 9 -5.02 -10.96 2.15
C GLU A 9 -4.42 -9.73 1.47
N ILE A 10 -4.45 -8.58 2.15
CA ILE A 10 -3.87 -7.36 1.62
C ILE A 10 -2.37 -7.52 1.43
N TRP A 11 -1.67 -8.02 2.43
CA TRP A 11 -0.22 -8.24 2.33
C TRP A 11 0.12 -9.28 1.29
N GLY A 12 -0.70 -10.32 1.16
CA GLY A 12 -0.53 -11.34 0.13
C GLY A 12 -0.66 -10.75 -1.26
N ALA A 13 -1.66 -9.88 -1.47
CA ALA A 13 -1.85 -9.23 -2.77
C ALA A 13 -0.68 -8.31 -3.11
N ILE A 14 -0.20 -7.54 -2.14
CA ILE A 14 0.96 -6.66 -2.35
C ILE A 14 2.19 -7.49 -2.70
N GLY A 15 2.43 -8.56 -1.97
CA GLY A 15 3.57 -9.42 -2.19
C GLY A 15 3.55 -10.14 -3.54
N SER A 16 2.35 -10.39 -4.07
CA SER A 16 2.20 -11.02 -5.39
C SER A 16 2.64 -10.09 -6.52
N GLY A 17 2.61 -8.79 -6.29
CA GLY A 17 2.94 -7.80 -7.32
C GLY A 17 1.85 -7.64 -8.37
N HIS A 18 0.66 -8.17 -8.15
CA HIS A 18 -0.47 -8.05 -9.07
C HIS A 18 -1.61 -7.29 -8.42
N GLY A 19 -2.35 -6.55 -9.25
CA GLY A 19 -3.53 -5.85 -8.79
C GLY A 19 -3.23 -4.54 -8.10
N PHE A 20 -4.19 -4.10 -7.29
CA PHE A 20 -4.17 -2.78 -6.66
C PHE A 20 -4.55 -2.88 -5.20
N THR A 21 -4.10 -1.88 -4.43
CA THR A 21 -4.46 -1.76 -3.01
C THR A 21 -4.93 -0.33 -2.77
N SER A 22 -6.11 -0.17 -2.17
CA SER A 22 -6.64 1.16 -1.87
C SER A 22 -5.89 1.75 -0.66
N ILE A 23 -6.02 3.07 -0.50
CA ILE A 23 -5.44 3.75 0.66
C ILE A 23 -6.04 3.19 1.96
N ASP A 24 -7.35 2.94 1.96
CA ASP A 24 -8.02 2.37 3.14
C ASP A 24 -7.48 0.99 3.47
N GLU A 25 -7.32 0.14 2.46
CA GLU A 25 -6.78 -1.20 2.68
C GLU A 25 -5.37 -1.14 3.23
N LEU A 26 -4.53 -0.28 2.66
CA LEU A 26 -3.15 -0.16 3.11
C LEU A 26 -3.08 0.38 4.53
N SER A 27 -3.93 1.34 4.88
CA SER A 27 -3.95 1.88 6.24
C SER A 27 -4.30 0.80 7.25
N ARG A 28 -5.24 -0.08 6.91
CA ARG A 28 -5.58 -1.20 7.79
C ARG A 28 -4.46 -2.22 7.88
N ALA A 29 -3.83 -2.52 6.76
CA ALA A 29 -2.73 -3.48 6.72
C ALA A 29 -1.53 -3.02 7.54
N MET A 30 -1.26 -1.71 7.52
CA MET A 30 -0.14 -1.14 8.25
C MET A 30 -0.54 -0.67 9.65
N ASN A 31 -1.82 -0.74 9.98
CA ASN A 31 -2.36 -0.32 11.27
C ASN A 31 -2.05 1.16 11.57
N ILE A 32 -2.22 2.00 10.58
CA ILE A 32 -2.05 3.45 10.70
C ILE A 32 -3.24 4.15 10.07
N SER A 33 -3.39 5.44 10.34
CA SER A 33 -4.52 6.19 9.80
C SER A 33 -4.29 6.53 8.32
N PRO A 34 -5.38 6.77 7.56
CA PRO A 34 -5.23 7.25 6.18
C PRO A 34 -4.45 8.57 6.09
N ALA A 35 -4.59 9.45 7.08
CA ALA A 35 -3.82 10.69 7.11
C ALA A 35 -2.32 10.40 7.13
N THR A 36 -1.90 9.39 7.89
CA THR A 36 -0.50 8.98 7.92
C THR A 36 -0.05 8.45 6.57
N ILE A 37 -0.93 7.71 5.87
CA ILE A 37 -0.63 7.24 4.50
C ILE A 37 -0.37 8.43 3.58
N TYR A 38 -1.20 9.47 3.65
CA TYR A 38 -1.01 10.66 2.82
C TYR A 38 0.31 11.38 3.15
N ASN A 39 0.68 11.43 4.44
CA ASN A 39 1.96 11.99 4.83
C ASN A 39 3.11 11.20 4.22
N TYR A 40 3.02 9.89 4.22
CA TYR A 40 4.05 9.02 3.63
C TYR A 40 4.15 9.22 2.12
N ILE A 41 3.02 9.45 1.45
CA ILE A 41 3.03 9.75 0.02
C ILE A 41 3.73 11.08 -0.22
N ASN A 42 3.41 12.09 0.59
CA ASN A 42 3.97 13.43 0.44
C ASN A 42 5.47 13.47 0.67
N ASN A 43 5.97 12.70 1.62
CA ASN A 43 7.40 12.68 1.91
C ASN A 43 8.14 11.55 1.15
N GLN A 44 7.44 10.92 0.21
CA GLN A 44 8.00 9.90 -0.67
C GLN A 44 8.42 8.61 0.04
N THR A 45 7.90 8.37 1.22
CA THR A 45 8.08 7.09 1.90
C THR A 45 7.29 5.99 1.21
N LEU A 46 6.18 6.36 0.57
CA LEU A 46 5.36 5.45 -0.22
C LEU A 46 5.27 5.97 -1.66
N PRO A 47 5.09 5.08 -2.65
CA PRO A 47 4.93 5.51 -4.03
C PRO A 47 3.61 6.26 -4.20
N ALA A 48 3.57 7.15 -5.21
CA ALA A 48 2.35 7.88 -5.49
C ALA A 48 1.27 6.93 -6.02
N PRO A 49 0.04 7.02 -5.51
CA PRO A 49 -1.05 6.20 -6.02
C PRO A 49 -1.54 6.73 -7.37
N ILE A 50 -2.20 5.88 -8.13
CA ILE A 50 -2.87 6.29 -9.36
C ILE A 50 -4.35 6.52 -9.05
N LYS A 51 -4.99 7.33 -9.87
CA LYS A 51 -6.41 7.64 -9.69
C LYS A 51 -7.20 6.93 -10.78
N ILE A 52 -8.10 6.05 -10.36
CA ILE A 52 -8.97 5.31 -11.28
C ILE A 52 -10.39 5.51 -10.83
N GLY A 53 -11.22 6.12 -11.69
CA GLY A 53 -12.64 6.29 -11.38
C GLY A 53 -12.89 7.05 -10.09
N GLY A 54 -12.08 8.04 -9.78
CA GLY A 54 -12.22 8.82 -8.55
C GLY A 54 -11.63 8.19 -7.32
N ARG A 55 -11.06 7.00 -7.44
CA ARG A 55 -10.42 6.30 -6.32
C ARG A 55 -8.91 6.32 -6.49
N ARG A 56 -8.21 6.45 -5.37
CA ARG A 56 -6.75 6.40 -5.38
C ARG A 56 -6.30 5.00 -4.97
N LEU A 57 -5.54 4.37 -5.87
CA LEU A 57 -5.10 3.00 -5.68
C LEU A 57 -3.60 2.90 -5.89
N PHE A 58 -2.94 2.12 -5.05
CA PHE A 58 -1.53 1.80 -5.25
C PHE A 58 -1.42 0.61 -6.20
N VAL A 59 -0.48 0.69 -7.14
CA VAL A 59 -0.14 -0.46 -7.98
C VAL A 59 0.71 -1.40 -7.15
N ASN A 60 0.25 -2.61 -6.92
CA ASN A 60 0.93 -3.53 -6.01
C ASN A 60 2.36 -3.84 -6.43
N ALA A 61 2.63 -3.91 -7.74
CA ALA A 61 4.00 -4.14 -8.21
C ALA A 61 4.95 -3.04 -7.74
N LYS A 62 4.50 -1.78 -7.82
CA LYS A 62 5.32 -0.66 -7.36
C LYS A 62 5.41 -0.60 -5.84
N LEU A 63 4.29 -0.90 -5.18
CA LEU A 63 4.24 -0.86 -3.72
C LEU A 63 5.16 -1.92 -3.13
N GLU A 64 5.12 -3.13 -3.65
CA GLU A 64 5.97 -4.22 -3.19
C GLU A 64 7.44 -3.87 -3.35
N ARG A 65 7.81 -3.36 -4.52
CA ARG A 65 9.20 -2.98 -4.79
C ARG A 65 9.67 -1.87 -3.85
N HIS A 66 8.81 -0.90 -3.61
CA HIS A 66 9.15 0.23 -2.76
C HIS A 66 9.34 -0.21 -1.32
N LEU A 67 8.45 -1.05 -0.82
CA LEU A 67 8.54 -1.55 0.55
C LEU A 67 9.75 -2.47 0.74
N ALA A 68 10.08 -3.26 -0.27
CA ALA A 68 11.28 -4.11 -0.21
C ALA A 68 12.54 -3.25 -0.10
N GLY A 69 12.59 -2.14 -0.83
CA GLY A 69 13.72 -1.22 -0.75
C GLY A 69 13.86 -0.59 0.63
N LEU A 70 12.74 -0.20 1.23
CA LEU A 70 12.74 0.37 2.58
C LEU A 70 13.23 -0.65 3.60
N THR A 71 12.79 -1.90 3.46
CA THR A 71 13.19 -2.96 4.37
C THR A 71 14.69 -3.20 4.30
N GLU A 72 15.25 -3.23 3.10
CA GLU A 72 16.68 -3.43 2.93
C GLU A 72 17.49 -2.29 3.54
N GLU A 73 17.04 -1.06 3.33
CA GLU A 73 17.72 0.09 3.92
C GLU A 73 17.62 0.09 5.44
N GLY A 74 16.46 -0.34 5.96
CA GLY A 74 16.24 -0.37 7.39
C GLY A 74 17.05 -1.40 8.13
N VAL A 75 17.52 -2.43 7.44
CA VAL A 75 18.31 -3.50 8.04
C VAL A 75 19.79 -3.18 8.08
N SER A 76 20.25 -2.37 7.16
CA SER A 76 21.66 -2.05 7.04
C SER A 76 22.23 -1.20 8.16
#